data_287b307ca20ae33933d5770a8828e8f2
#
_entry.id   287b307ca20ae33933d5770a8828e8f2
#
_cell.length_a   1.000
_cell.length_b   1.000
_cell.length_c   1.000
_cell.angle_alpha   90.00
_cell.angle_beta   90.00
_cell.angle_gamma   90.00
#
_symmetry.space_group_name_H-M   'P 1'
#
loop_
_entity.id
_entity.type
_entity.pdbx_description
1 polymer ?
#
loop_
_entity_poly.entity_id
_entity_poly.type
_entity_poly.pdbx_seq_one_letter_code
_entity_poly.pdbx_strand_id
1 'polypeptide(L)'
;MNKLLVKEGILSINNSLNDLDIKTNTLTLEISGNVYINDINNNTDLDLKIIMSDGSHLLYNRYNESINKFNLDIEITSNAYVEFNYSLKTLITSDISLNANIAGNNNISHINFHGVTDQKGVIKNVATSKVDEATKDNEVLENLRIVTLNDAENMIVPNLLVRSDSVNAIHNTTISTIDKDYLFYLNSKGINKKDATKLIVDGFLKSNLKENN
;
A
#
# COMPACT_ATOMS: atom_id res chain seq x y z
N MET A 1 9.43 13.94 16.31
CA MET A 1 8.55 13.48 15.21
C MET A 1 8.13 14.71 14.44
N ASN A 2 8.62 14.85 13.21
CA ASN A 2 8.34 16.04 12.40
C ASN A 2 7.01 15.82 11.65
N LYS A 3 6.05 16.71 11.85
CA LYS A 3 4.79 16.72 11.10
C LYS A 3 4.89 17.72 9.97
N LEU A 4 4.76 17.28 8.73
CA LEU A 4 4.76 18.15 7.56
C LEU A 4 3.33 18.35 7.05
N LEU A 5 2.89 19.59 7.05
CA LEU A 5 1.61 19.99 6.48
C LEU A 5 1.77 20.22 4.97
N VAL A 6 1.12 19.37 4.17
CA VAL A 6 1.15 19.45 2.71
C VAL A 6 -0.18 20.03 2.22
N LYS A 7 -0.16 21.24 1.65
CA LYS A 7 -1.36 21.92 1.16
C LYS A 7 -1.54 21.79 -0.35
N GLU A 8 -0.45 21.82 -1.12
CA GLU A 8 -0.47 21.72 -2.59
C GLU A 8 0.94 21.37 -3.12
N GLY A 9 1.00 20.71 -4.28
CA GLY A 9 2.14 20.74 -5.18
C GLY A 9 3.13 19.58 -5.09
N ILE A 10 4.36 19.88 -5.43
CA ILE A 10 5.50 18.96 -5.46
C ILE A 10 6.29 19.14 -4.18
N LEU A 11 6.63 18.04 -3.53
CA LEU A 11 7.44 18.01 -2.33
C LEU A 11 8.67 17.14 -2.57
N SER A 12 9.85 17.74 -2.52
CA SER A 12 11.12 17.00 -2.61
C SER A 12 11.60 16.62 -1.21
N ILE A 13 11.84 15.32 -0.99
CA ILE A 13 12.23 14.76 0.31
C ILE A 13 13.55 14.00 0.15
N ASN A 14 14.53 14.35 0.99
CA ASN A 14 15.86 13.74 1.00
C ASN A 14 16.27 13.12 2.34
N ASN A 15 15.46 13.28 3.38
CA ASN A 15 15.72 12.76 4.73
C ASN A 15 14.45 12.13 5.31
N SER A 16 14.60 11.31 6.35
CA SER A 16 13.49 10.68 7.05
C SER A 16 12.44 11.70 7.49
N LEU A 17 11.23 11.50 7.05
CA LEU A 17 10.06 12.29 7.40
C LEU A 17 9.06 11.39 8.10
N ASN A 18 8.58 11.78 9.28
CA ASN A 18 7.82 10.83 10.08
C ASN A 18 6.32 10.85 9.77
N ASP A 19 5.69 12.03 9.72
CA ASP A 19 4.25 12.11 9.51
C ASP A 19 3.88 13.14 8.44
N LEU A 20 3.02 12.76 7.51
CA LEU A 20 2.38 13.69 6.57
C LEU A 20 0.99 14.09 7.06
N ASP A 21 0.68 15.36 7.00
CA ASP A 21 -0.68 15.91 7.14
C ASP A 21 -1.11 16.47 5.78
N ILE A 22 -1.75 15.62 4.96
CA ILE A 22 -2.09 15.94 3.57
C ILE A 22 -3.46 16.64 3.54
N LYS A 23 -3.50 17.84 2.95
CA LYS A 23 -4.71 18.68 2.79
C LYS A 23 -5.06 18.94 1.33
N THR A 24 -4.54 18.12 0.43
CA THR A 24 -4.79 18.20 -1.01
C THR A 24 -5.24 16.85 -1.53
N ASN A 25 -5.91 16.84 -2.68
CA ASN A 25 -6.30 15.60 -3.35
C ASN A 25 -5.28 15.15 -4.40
N THR A 26 -4.22 15.93 -4.61
CA THR A 26 -3.12 15.61 -5.54
C THR A 26 -1.79 15.96 -4.89
N LEU A 27 -0.85 15.03 -4.92
CA LEU A 27 0.49 15.22 -4.35
C LEU A 27 1.53 14.50 -5.19
N THR A 28 2.62 15.21 -5.50
CA THR A 28 3.82 14.61 -6.06
C THR A 28 4.94 14.65 -5.03
N LEU A 29 5.55 13.50 -4.77
CA LEU A 29 6.73 13.35 -3.93
C LEU A 29 7.94 13.03 -4.79
N GLU A 30 8.98 13.84 -4.71
CA GLU A 30 10.29 13.56 -5.30
C GLU A 30 11.21 13.05 -4.20
N ILE A 31 11.62 11.79 -4.30
CA ILE A 31 12.38 11.09 -3.27
C ILE A 31 13.83 10.99 -3.68
N SER A 32 14.71 11.48 -2.82
CA SER A 32 16.16 11.32 -2.93
C SER A 32 16.76 10.92 -1.57
N GLY A 33 17.67 9.94 -1.55
CA GLY A 33 18.24 9.41 -0.31
C GLY A 33 17.32 8.43 0.43
N ASN A 34 17.49 8.30 1.75
CA ASN A 34 16.76 7.34 2.57
C ASN A 34 15.57 8.00 3.26
N VAL A 35 14.36 7.67 2.85
CA VAL A 35 13.13 8.32 3.30
C VAL A 35 12.16 7.31 3.91
N TYR A 36 11.62 7.67 5.08
CA TYR A 36 10.53 6.96 5.75
C TYR A 36 9.34 7.89 5.92
N ILE A 37 8.16 7.44 5.48
CA ILE A 37 6.92 8.23 5.54
C ILE A 37 5.82 7.44 6.25
N ASN A 38 5.17 8.10 7.21
CA ASN A 38 3.89 7.66 7.77
C ASN A 38 2.77 8.61 7.34
N ASP A 39 1.82 8.07 6.59
CA ASP A 39 0.59 8.74 6.16
C ASP A 39 -0.62 7.99 6.75
N ILE A 40 -0.70 7.98 8.09
CA ILE A 40 -1.67 7.15 8.84
C ILE A 40 -2.84 7.94 9.42
N ASN A 41 -2.88 9.26 9.22
CA ASN A 41 -3.89 10.15 9.80
C ASN A 41 -4.73 10.88 8.76
N ASN A 42 -4.62 10.50 7.48
CA ASN A 42 -5.29 11.19 6.40
C ASN A 42 -6.37 10.30 5.77
N ASN A 43 -7.65 10.65 5.98
CA ASN A 43 -8.79 9.97 5.37
C ASN A 43 -9.36 10.82 4.23
N THR A 44 -8.52 11.07 3.20
CA THR A 44 -8.89 11.84 2.01
C THR A 44 -8.61 11.03 0.76
N ASP A 45 -9.47 11.20 -0.24
CA ASP A 45 -9.19 10.74 -1.59
C ASP A 45 -7.92 11.44 -2.09
N LEU A 46 -7.01 10.67 -2.70
CA LEU A 46 -5.70 11.19 -3.08
C LEU A 46 -5.21 10.55 -4.39
N ASP A 47 -4.73 11.39 -5.28
CA ASP A 47 -3.88 11.02 -6.40
C ASP A 47 -2.43 11.32 -6.00
N LEU A 48 -1.65 10.27 -5.69
CA LEU A 48 -0.28 10.34 -5.22
C LEU A 48 0.68 9.89 -6.32
N LYS A 49 1.56 10.77 -6.73
CA LYS A 49 2.70 10.45 -7.58
C LYS A 49 3.98 10.44 -6.77
N ILE A 50 4.80 9.40 -6.94
CA ILE A 50 6.12 9.28 -6.32
C ILE A 50 7.16 9.15 -7.43
N ILE A 51 8.19 9.99 -7.39
CA ILE A 51 9.31 9.96 -8.32
C ILE A 51 10.55 9.58 -7.53
N MET A 52 11.10 8.39 -7.82
CA MET A 52 12.30 7.87 -7.17
C MET A 52 13.54 8.30 -7.93
N SER A 53 14.44 9.00 -7.26
CA SER A 53 15.76 9.32 -7.80
C SER A 53 16.68 8.10 -7.78
N ASP A 54 17.76 8.14 -8.57
CA ASP A 54 18.79 7.10 -8.58
C ASP A 54 19.39 6.89 -7.18
N GLY A 55 19.50 5.64 -6.76
CA GLY A 55 20.01 5.26 -5.44
C GLY A 55 19.13 5.61 -4.24
N SER A 56 17.88 6.01 -4.44
CA SER A 56 16.98 6.38 -3.35
C SER A 56 16.28 5.17 -2.72
N HIS A 57 15.94 5.31 -1.43
CA HIS A 57 15.21 4.31 -0.65
C HIS A 57 13.97 4.93 -0.03
N LEU A 58 12.81 4.33 -0.23
CA LEU A 58 11.54 4.76 0.34
C LEU A 58 10.84 3.62 1.06
N LEU A 59 10.52 3.86 2.33
CA LEU A 59 9.51 3.08 3.06
C LEU A 59 8.30 3.99 3.32
N TYR A 60 7.17 3.68 2.70
CA TYR A 60 5.93 4.46 2.81
C TYR A 60 4.82 3.62 3.44
N ASN A 61 4.30 4.08 4.56
CA ASN A 61 3.13 3.50 5.22
C ASN A 61 1.93 4.41 5.07
N ARG A 62 0.82 3.86 4.56
CA ARG A 62 -0.47 4.55 4.49
C ARG A 62 -1.55 3.74 5.20
N TYR A 63 -2.39 4.43 5.96
CA TYR A 63 -3.62 3.87 6.54
C TYR A 63 -4.80 4.81 6.32
N ASN A 64 -5.93 4.25 5.86
CA ASN A 64 -7.18 4.99 5.70
C ASN A 64 -8.37 4.23 6.26
N GLU A 65 -9.41 5.00 6.59
CA GLU A 65 -10.74 4.48 6.86
C GLU A 65 -11.76 5.12 5.91
N SER A 66 -12.47 4.28 5.13
CA SER A 66 -13.61 4.68 4.29
C SER A 66 -13.34 5.85 3.33
N ILE A 67 -12.33 5.73 2.49
CA ILE A 67 -12.09 6.64 1.36
C ILE A 67 -12.79 6.13 0.11
N ASN A 68 -13.15 7.02 -0.83
CA ASN A 68 -13.75 6.61 -2.11
C ASN A 68 -12.68 6.21 -3.13
N LYS A 69 -11.56 6.93 -3.18
CA LYS A 69 -10.55 6.74 -4.22
C LYS A 69 -9.14 6.96 -3.70
N PHE A 70 -8.23 6.10 -4.13
CA PHE A 70 -6.80 6.32 -3.99
C PHE A 70 -6.08 5.84 -5.25
N ASN A 71 -5.30 6.72 -5.86
CA ASN A 71 -4.40 6.39 -6.95
C ASN A 71 -2.96 6.62 -6.51
N LEU A 72 -2.13 5.62 -6.75
CA LEU A 72 -0.69 5.66 -6.61
C LEU A 72 -0.05 5.48 -7.99
N ASP A 73 0.93 6.32 -8.30
CA ASP A 73 1.79 6.17 -9.46
C ASP A 73 3.25 6.38 -9.05
N ILE A 74 4.05 5.32 -9.11
CA ILE A 74 5.47 5.33 -8.74
C ILE A 74 6.32 5.25 -10.01
N GLU A 75 7.17 6.24 -10.23
CA GLU A 75 8.20 6.24 -11.28
C GLU A 75 9.55 5.90 -10.66
N ILE A 76 10.19 4.83 -11.15
CA ILE A 76 11.43 4.29 -10.60
C ILE A 76 12.51 4.32 -11.70
N THR A 77 13.62 4.99 -11.42
CA THR A 77 14.77 5.08 -12.32
C THR A 77 15.72 3.90 -12.12
N SER A 78 16.85 4.07 -11.43
CA SER A 78 17.81 2.99 -11.20
C SER A 78 18.26 2.93 -9.76
N ASN A 79 18.71 1.74 -9.34
CA ASN A 79 19.29 1.49 -8.00
C ASN A 79 18.39 1.93 -6.85
N ALA A 80 17.07 1.96 -7.05
CA ALA A 80 16.11 2.43 -6.07
C ALA A 80 15.41 1.27 -5.37
N TYR A 81 15.11 1.51 -4.09
CA TYR A 81 14.28 0.62 -3.28
C TYR A 81 13.00 1.35 -2.88
N VAL A 82 11.85 0.76 -3.16
CA VAL A 82 10.57 1.25 -2.67
C VAL A 82 9.76 0.12 -2.05
N GLU A 83 9.30 0.35 -0.83
CA GLU A 83 8.31 -0.47 -0.16
C GLU A 83 7.11 0.41 0.21
N PHE A 84 5.99 0.21 -0.49
CA PHE A 84 4.75 0.92 -0.27
C PHE A 84 3.74 0.01 0.42
N ASN A 85 3.41 0.33 1.67
CA ASN A 85 2.52 -0.44 2.52
C ASN A 85 1.22 0.32 2.73
N TYR A 86 0.13 -0.17 2.18
CA TYR A 86 -1.18 0.46 2.28
C TYR A 86 -2.19 -0.45 3.00
N SER A 87 -2.76 0.05 4.07
CA SER A 87 -3.83 -0.61 4.83
C SER A 87 -5.12 0.22 4.77
N LEU A 88 -6.21 -0.43 4.38
CA LEU A 88 -7.53 0.20 4.23
C LEU A 88 -8.59 -0.60 4.97
N LYS A 89 -9.35 0.06 5.85
CA LYS A 89 -10.62 -0.45 6.35
C LYS A 89 -11.75 0.38 5.76
N THR A 90 -12.75 -0.24 5.10
CA THR A 90 -13.81 0.52 4.46
C THR A 90 -15.20 0.00 4.78
N LEU A 91 -16.14 0.96 4.91
CA LEU A 91 -17.58 0.74 5.06
C LEU A 91 -18.35 1.18 3.79
N ILE A 92 -17.64 1.69 2.79
CA ILE A 92 -18.17 2.21 1.53
C ILE A 92 -17.43 1.55 0.35
N THR A 93 -17.84 1.84 -0.87
CA THR A 93 -17.07 1.44 -2.04
C THR A 93 -15.80 2.27 -2.16
N SER A 94 -14.66 1.60 -2.29
CA SER A 94 -13.34 2.20 -2.44
C SER A 94 -12.66 1.68 -3.70
N ASP A 95 -12.35 2.58 -4.63
CA ASP A 95 -11.62 2.30 -5.86
C ASP A 95 -10.13 2.61 -5.65
N ILE A 96 -9.28 1.59 -5.75
CA ILE A 96 -7.85 1.67 -5.46
C ILE A 96 -7.05 1.30 -6.69
N SER A 97 -6.15 2.18 -7.12
CA SER A 97 -5.20 1.95 -8.21
C SER A 97 -3.77 2.12 -7.71
N LEU A 98 -2.94 1.08 -7.88
CA LEU A 98 -1.56 1.06 -7.41
C LEU A 98 -0.64 0.75 -8.59
N ASN A 99 0.11 1.72 -9.08
CA ASN A 99 0.96 1.57 -10.25
C ASN A 99 2.44 1.79 -9.91
N ALA A 100 3.32 0.95 -10.47
CA ALA A 100 4.77 1.13 -10.44
C ALA A 100 5.34 0.98 -11.85
N ASN A 101 6.08 1.98 -12.31
CA ASN A 101 6.75 2.02 -13.60
C ASN A 101 8.27 1.97 -13.39
N ILE A 102 8.91 0.88 -13.80
CA ILE A 102 10.33 0.63 -13.60
C ILE A 102 11.04 0.77 -14.94
N ALA A 103 11.77 1.87 -15.10
CA ALA A 103 12.46 2.26 -16.33
C ALA A 103 13.97 2.09 -16.25
N GLY A 104 14.53 1.64 -15.12
CA GLY A 104 15.96 1.47 -14.90
C GLY A 104 16.34 0.10 -14.33
N ASN A 105 17.60 -0.03 -13.89
CA ASN A 105 18.19 -1.28 -13.44
C ASN A 105 18.33 -1.35 -11.92
N ASN A 106 18.48 -2.58 -11.39
CA ASN A 106 18.80 -2.85 -9.98
C ASN A 106 17.77 -2.25 -9.01
N ASN A 107 16.49 -2.32 -9.34
CA ASN A 107 15.43 -1.78 -8.49
C ASN A 107 14.73 -2.88 -7.73
N ILE A 108 14.24 -2.51 -6.53
CA ILE A 108 13.32 -3.33 -5.74
C ILE A 108 12.05 -2.53 -5.52
N SER A 109 10.93 -3.08 -5.99
CA SER A 109 9.60 -2.47 -5.86
C SER A 109 8.62 -3.42 -5.19
N HIS A 110 8.26 -3.13 -3.95
CA HIS A 110 7.28 -3.89 -3.17
C HIS A 110 6.03 -3.06 -2.94
N ILE A 111 4.89 -3.52 -3.44
CA ILE A 111 3.57 -2.95 -3.18
C ILE A 111 2.78 -3.93 -2.32
N ASN A 112 2.50 -3.55 -1.08
CA ASN A 112 1.75 -4.34 -0.12
C ASN A 112 0.42 -3.67 0.19
N PHE A 113 -0.68 -4.39 0.01
CA PHE A 113 -2.03 -3.89 0.30
C PHE A 113 -2.78 -4.86 1.22
N HIS A 114 -3.26 -4.33 2.35
CA HIS A 114 -4.17 -5.03 3.24
C HIS A 114 -5.51 -4.28 3.34
N GLY A 115 -6.56 -4.86 2.77
CA GLY A 115 -7.91 -4.32 2.80
C GLY A 115 -8.83 -5.07 3.76
N VAL A 116 -9.72 -4.35 4.43
CA VAL A 116 -10.83 -4.94 5.20
C VAL A 116 -12.13 -4.27 4.80
N THR A 117 -13.13 -5.07 4.43
CA THR A 117 -14.49 -4.59 4.13
C THR A 117 -15.47 -5.03 5.22
N ASP A 118 -16.34 -4.10 5.62
CA ASP A 118 -17.40 -4.31 6.62
C ASP A 118 -18.68 -3.59 6.19
N GLN A 119 -19.83 -3.99 6.69
CA GLN A 119 -21.16 -3.44 6.37
C GLN A 119 -21.45 -3.42 4.85
N LYS A 120 -21.37 -2.23 4.21
CA LYS A 120 -21.59 -2.03 2.77
C LYS A 120 -20.27 -1.80 2.01
N GLY A 121 -19.13 -1.97 2.69
CA GLY A 121 -17.82 -1.76 2.12
C GLY A 121 -17.53 -2.71 0.97
N VAL A 122 -16.96 -2.18 -0.11
CA VAL A 122 -16.45 -2.93 -1.27
C VAL A 122 -15.09 -2.35 -1.64
N ILE A 123 -14.10 -3.18 -1.86
CA ILE A 123 -12.81 -2.77 -2.38
C ILE A 123 -12.65 -3.27 -3.81
N LYS A 124 -12.34 -2.34 -4.72
CA LYS A 124 -11.89 -2.64 -6.08
C LYS A 124 -10.44 -2.19 -6.19
N ASN A 125 -9.52 -3.14 -6.19
CA ASN A 125 -8.09 -2.87 -6.26
C ASN A 125 -7.53 -3.34 -7.60
N VAL A 126 -6.89 -2.42 -8.33
CA VAL A 126 -6.10 -2.72 -9.53
C VAL A 126 -4.66 -2.34 -9.21
N ALA A 127 -3.75 -3.30 -9.27
CA ALA A 127 -2.32 -3.06 -9.13
C ALA A 127 -1.65 -3.36 -10.47
N THR A 128 -0.73 -2.50 -10.89
CA THR A 128 -0.01 -2.67 -12.16
C THR A 128 1.46 -2.32 -11.96
N SER A 129 2.32 -3.31 -12.11
CA SER A 129 3.76 -3.10 -12.17
C SER A 129 4.27 -3.33 -13.58
N LYS A 130 4.88 -2.29 -14.15
CA LYS A 130 5.44 -2.29 -15.50
C LYS A 130 6.96 -2.27 -15.42
N VAL A 131 7.63 -3.21 -16.09
CA VAL A 131 9.09 -3.26 -16.22
C VAL A 131 9.46 -3.12 -17.69
N ASP A 132 10.27 -2.11 -18.00
CA ASP A 132 10.66 -1.79 -19.38
C ASP A 132 11.67 -2.81 -19.95
N GLU A 133 11.72 -2.94 -21.28
CA GLU A 133 12.43 -3.98 -22.02
C GLU A 133 13.95 -3.98 -21.80
N ALA A 134 14.56 -2.80 -21.74
CA ALA A 134 16.03 -2.68 -21.65
C ALA A 134 16.56 -2.74 -20.20
N THR A 135 15.74 -3.11 -19.22
CA THR A 135 16.12 -3.08 -17.81
C THR A 135 16.66 -4.44 -17.34
N LYS A 136 17.47 -4.42 -16.27
CA LYS A 136 18.09 -5.62 -15.70
C LYS A 136 18.04 -5.61 -14.17
N ASP A 137 18.04 -6.82 -13.60
CA ASP A 137 18.22 -7.07 -12.17
C ASP A 137 17.20 -6.33 -11.31
N ASN A 138 15.94 -6.34 -11.75
CA ASN A 138 14.82 -5.76 -10.99
C ASN A 138 14.07 -6.85 -10.22
N GLU A 139 13.59 -6.48 -9.02
CA GLU A 139 12.67 -7.27 -8.23
C GLU A 139 11.33 -6.52 -8.07
N VAL A 140 10.23 -7.22 -8.35
CA VAL A 140 8.88 -6.67 -8.25
C VAL A 140 8.00 -7.61 -7.45
N LEU A 141 7.40 -7.10 -6.38
CA LEU A 141 6.45 -7.85 -5.56
C LEU A 141 5.15 -7.05 -5.41
N GLU A 142 4.04 -7.66 -5.81
CA GLU A 142 2.69 -7.22 -5.46
C GLU A 142 2.07 -8.21 -4.48
N ASN A 143 1.82 -7.79 -3.23
CA ASN A 143 1.19 -8.62 -2.20
C ASN A 143 -0.12 -7.97 -1.75
N LEU A 144 -1.23 -8.44 -2.30
CA LEU A 144 -2.55 -7.80 -2.19
C LEU A 144 -3.52 -8.73 -1.46
N ARG A 145 -3.99 -8.31 -0.30
CA ARG A 145 -4.85 -9.13 0.55
C ARG A 145 -6.10 -8.37 1.01
N ILE A 146 -7.26 -9.00 0.89
CA ILE A 146 -8.52 -8.47 1.41
C ILE A 146 -9.15 -9.49 2.35
N VAL A 147 -9.55 -9.02 3.54
CA VAL A 147 -10.39 -9.75 4.47
C VAL A 147 -11.78 -9.15 4.44
N THR A 148 -12.79 -9.97 4.12
CA THR A 148 -14.19 -9.53 4.07
C THR A 148 -14.93 -9.96 5.35
N LEU A 149 -15.65 -9.02 5.96
CA LEU A 149 -16.52 -9.24 7.13
C LEU A 149 -18.00 -9.25 6.74
N ASN A 150 -18.29 -8.96 5.49
CA ASN A 150 -19.62 -8.90 4.89
C ASN A 150 -19.68 -9.83 3.66
N ASP A 151 -20.79 -9.81 2.93
CA ASP A 151 -20.96 -10.58 1.68
C ASP A 151 -20.55 -9.76 0.43
N ALA A 152 -19.60 -8.83 0.57
CA ALA A 152 -19.19 -7.95 -0.52
C ALA A 152 -18.40 -8.68 -1.60
N GLU A 153 -18.70 -8.37 -2.86
CA GLU A 153 -17.91 -8.79 -4.02
C GLU A 153 -16.70 -7.87 -4.19
N ASN A 154 -15.65 -8.15 -3.42
CA ASN A 154 -14.38 -7.46 -3.58
C ASN A 154 -13.65 -7.91 -4.84
N MET A 155 -12.84 -7.03 -5.41
CA MET A 155 -12.06 -7.29 -6.62
C MET A 155 -10.60 -6.94 -6.41
N ILE A 156 -9.69 -7.83 -6.82
CA ILE A 156 -8.26 -7.56 -6.98
C ILE A 156 -7.85 -7.95 -8.39
N VAL A 157 -7.23 -7.03 -9.11
CA VAL A 157 -6.69 -7.27 -10.46
C VAL A 157 -5.19 -6.94 -10.43
N PRO A 158 -4.32 -7.95 -10.26
CA PRO A 158 -2.88 -7.75 -10.36
C PRO A 158 -2.45 -7.83 -11.83
N ASN A 159 -1.61 -6.89 -12.27
CA ASN A 159 -1.05 -6.86 -13.61
C ASN A 159 0.48 -6.72 -13.54
N LEU A 160 1.20 -7.74 -13.99
CA LEU A 160 2.64 -7.68 -14.19
C LEU A 160 2.94 -7.56 -15.69
N LEU A 161 3.31 -6.36 -16.11
CA LEU A 161 3.65 -6.04 -17.51
C LEU A 161 5.16 -6.05 -17.70
N VAL A 162 5.73 -7.24 -17.68
CA VAL A 162 7.18 -7.46 -17.74
C VAL A 162 7.63 -7.64 -19.18
N ARG A 163 8.57 -6.78 -19.62
CA ARG A 163 9.19 -6.86 -20.95
C ARG A 163 10.67 -7.22 -20.89
N SER A 164 11.26 -7.31 -19.69
CA SER A 164 12.65 -7.66 -19.46
C SER A 164 12.81 -9.15 -19.15
N ASP A 165 13.89 -9.76 -19.62
CA ASP A 165 14.25 -11.15 -19.30
C ASP A 165 15.00 -11.28 -17.96
N SER A 166 15.46 -10.16 -17.37
CA SER A 166 16.23 -10.11 -16.11
C SER A 166 15.41 -9.43 -15.00
N VAL A 167 14.33 -10.08 -14.59
CA VAL A 167 13.46 -9.60 -13.53
C VAL A 167 12.93 -10.75 -12.70
N ASN A 168 12.89 -10.55 -11.38
CA ASN A 168 12.12 -11.39 -10.46
C ASN A 168 10.79 -10.71 -10.16
N ALA A 169 9.69 -11.17 -10.77
CA ALA A 169 8.39 -10.54 -10.64
C ALA A 169 7.38 -11.53 -10.06
N ILE A 170 6.79 -11.18 -8.92
CA ILE A 170 5.84 -12.02 -8.18
C ILE A 170 4.61 -11.21 -7.82
N HIS A 171 3.42 -11.80 -8.00
CA HIS A 171 2.21 -11.30 -7.37
C HIS A 171 1.55 -12.35 -6.49
N ASN A 172 1.11 -11.93 -5.31
CA ASN A 172 0.32 -12.74 -4.39
C ASN A 172 -1.00 -12.02 -4.11
N THR A 173 -2.13 -12.68 -4.43
CA THR A 173 -3.44 -12.09 -4.20
C THR A 173 -4.33 -13.02 -3.40
N THR A 174 -5.06 -12.46 -2.43
CA THR A 174 -5.98 -13.23 -1.60
C THR A 174 -7.20 -12.39 -1.23
N ILE A 175 -8.39 -12.93 -1.44
CA ILE A 175 -9.64 -12.44 -0.85
C ILE A 175 -10.17 -13.56 0.04
N SER A 176 -10.34 -13.29 1.34
CA SER A 176 -10.77 -14.28 2.31
C SER A 176 -11.72 -13.69 3.35
N THR A 177 -12.36 -14.55 4.12
CA THR A 177 -13.04 -14.20 5.37
C THR A 177 -12.11 -14.43 6.56
N ILE A 178 -12.50 -13.97 7.75
CA ILE A 178 -11.77 -14.34 8.97
C ILE A 178 -11.86 -15.87 9.19
N ASP A 179 -10.71 -16.45 9.48
CA ASP A 179 -10.62 -17.86 9.81
C ASP A 179 -11.40 -18.15 11.11
N LYS A 180 -12.30 -19.12 11.02
CA LYS A 180 -13.17 -19.53 12.15
C LYS A 180 -12.39 -20.12 13.30
N ASP A 181 -11.25 -20.75 13.04
CA ASP A 181 -10.42 -21.36 14.07
C ASP A 181 -9.77 -20.31 14.97
N TYR A 182 -9.34 -19.18 14.42
CA TYR A 182 -8.87 -18.04 15.21
C TYR A 182 -9.99 -17.43 16.07
N LEU A 183 -11.18 -17.28 15.52
CA LEU A 183 -12.33 -16.80 16.29
C LEU A 183 -12.69 -17.77 17.41
N PHE A 184 -12.72 -19.08 17.13
CA PHE A 184 -12.99 -20.11 18.11
C PHE A 184 -11.94 -20.10 19.23
N TYR A 185 -10.66 -20.03 18.89
CA TYR A 185 -9.57 -19.95 19.85
C TYR A 185 -9.71 -18.75 20.79
N LEU A 186 -9.94 -17.56 20.25
CA LEU A 186 -10.11 -16.35 21.06
C LEU A 186 -11.36 -16.41 21.95
N ASN A 187 -12.46 -16.96 21.44
CA ASN A 187 -13.68 -17.18 22.22
C ASN A 187 -13.43 -18.15 23.38
N SER A 188 -12.65 -19.22 23.17
CA SER A 188 -12.29 -20.18 24.23
C SER A 188 -11.45 -19.56 25.35
N LYS A 189 -10.78 -18.42 25.08
CA LYS A 189 -10.05 -17.60 26.07
C LYS A 189 -10.91 -16.53 26.74
N GLY A 190 -12.23 -16.55 26.50
CA GLY A 190 -13.18 -15.61 27.10
C GLY A 190 -13.34 -14.28 26.37
N ILE A 191 -12.73 -14.13 25.20
CA ILE A 191 -12.90 -12.92 24.36
C ILE A 191 -14.18 -13.09 23.53
N ASN A 192 -15.14 -12.17 23.65
CA ASN A 192 -16.37 -12.25 22.89
C ASN A 192 -16.12 -12.07 21.38
N LYS A 193 -17.06 -12.52 20.54
CA LYS A 193 -16.91 -12.54 19.08
C LYS A 193 -16.57 -11.15 18.48
N LYS A 194 -17.19 -10.09 19.01
CA LYS A 194 -16.97 -8.72 18.52
C LYS A 194 -15.54 -8.25 18.77
N ASP A 195 -15.04 -8.46 19.98
CA ASP A 195 -13.69 -8.06 20.34
C ASP A 195 -12.64 -8.94 19.68
N ALA A 196 -12.92 -10.25 19.54
CA ALA A 196 -12.05 -11.17 18.78
C ALA A 196 -11.93 -10.75 17.31
N THR A 197 -13.06 -10.44 16.66
CA THR A 197 -13.05 -9.91 15.27
C THR A 197 -12.23 -8.65 15.16
N LYS A 198 -12.44 -7.69 16.07
CA LYS A 198 -11.68 -6.44 16.09
C LYS A 198 -10.18 -6.69 16.24
N LEU A 199 -9.79 -7.57 17.14
CA LEU A 199 -8.39 -7.90 17.42
C LEU A 199 -7.69 -8.50 16.19
N ILE A 200 -8.36 -9.41 15.47
CA ILE A 200 -7.85 -10.02 14.24
C ILE A 200 -7.71 -8.99 13.14
N VAL A 201 -8.72 -8.14 12.95
CA VAL A 201 -8.72 -7.07 11.93
C VAL A 201 -7.63 -6.05 12.19
N ASP A 202 -7.52 -5.56 13.43
CA ASP A 202 -6.49 -4.58 13.81
C ASP A 202 -5.09 -5.18 13.64
N GLY A 203 -4.89 -6.44 14.02
CA GLY A 203 -3.63 -7.17 13.81
C GLY A 203 -3.29 -7.33 12.33
N PHE A 204 -4.25 -7.71 11.49
CA PHE A 204 -4.07 -7.86 10.06
C PHE A 204 -3.68 -6.53 9.37
N LEU A 205 -4.37 -5.44 9.67
CA LEU A 205 -4.07 -4.13 9.09
C LEU A 205 -2.71 -3.58 9.56
N LYS A 206 -2.41 -3.72 10.86
CA LYS A 206 -1.13 -3.27 11.43
C LYS A 206 0.07 -4.07 10.94
N SER A 207 -0.09 -5.37 10.67
CA SER A 207 1.00 -6.23 10.20
C SER A 207 1.59 -5.80 8.84
N ASN A 208 0.84 -5.02 8.08
CA ASN A 208 1.28 -4.46 6.81
C ASN A 208 2.12 -3.18 6.96
N LEU A 209 1.94 -2.46 8.07
CA LEU A 209 2.66 -1.21 8.32
C LEU A 209 4.01 -1.54 8.99
N LYS A 210 5.09 -1.03 8.43
CA LYS A 210 6.45 -1.32 8.91
C LYS A 210 6.94 -0.24 9.86
N GLU A 211 7.72 -0.64 10.84
CA GLU A 211 8.46 0.29 11.69
C GLU A 211 9.80 0.64 11.02
N ASN A 212 10.25 1.87 11.23
CA ASN A 212 11.59 2.28 10.81
C ASN A 212 12.58 1.78 11.88
N ASN A 213 13.25 0.67 11.60
CA ASN A 213 14.29 0.08 12.46
C ASN A 213 15.67 0.68 12.18
#